data_26f77b8be2d20ec8d4682fe36620c88e
#
_entry.id   26f77b8be2d20ec8d4682fe36620c88e
#
_cell.length_a   1.000
_cell.length_b   1.000
_cell.length_c   1.000
_cell.angle_alpha   90.00
_cell.angle_beta   90.00
_cell.angle_gamma   90.00
#
_symmetry.space_group_name_H-M   'P 1'
#
loop_
_entity.id
_entity.type
_entity.pdbx_description
1 polymer ?
#
loop_
_entity_poly.entity_id
_entity_poly.type
_entity_poly.pdbx_seq_one_letter_code
_entity_poly.pdbx_strand_id
1 'polypeptide(L)'
;MRFALFACMLFFSATGFAQQVDAVVSQARAQKAPLLDTLKDLVSIESGSRDLEGLERIAQLIAGRLKSLGGEVELVEPADLYKMEDTPERVGRMARATFKGNGTKRILLIAHMDTVYPRGLLAKQPFRVDGDRAYGLGISDDKQGIAVILHTVAMLRALEFRDYGTLTVLINADEELSSPGSRSLLTRLGGEHDATLSFEASRVESDKIALATAGIASVALKVHGKASHAGAAPQLGVNALYELSHQILQTRDLSNPATGLKMNWTLSRAGMSRNVIPPAAEAMADVRVLRVADYDGIEQAVRQRIKKQLLPEAKVEMVFERRRPPLEASPASAAMAKHAQAIYKELGKDLVADAVAEGGGTDAAFAALKTKNAVVERFGLRGFGAHSTDDEYVLVPSIEPRLYLASRLIMDLARDRIR
;
A
#
# COMPACT_ATOMS: atom_id res chain seq x y z
N MET A 1 -37.99 5.12 45.15
CA MET A 1 -37.85 3.88 44.31
C MET A 1 -37.33 4.09 42.89
N ARG A 2 -36.86 5.28 42.51
CA ARG A 2 -36.31 5.54 41.14
C ARG A 2 -34.79 5.57 41.05
N PHE A 3 -34.05 5.61 42.16
CA PHE A 3 -32.59 5.64 42.16
C PHE A 3 -31.89 4.26 42.08
N ALA A 4 -32.56 3.18 42.47
CA ALA A 4 -31.98 1.85 42.48
C ALA A 4 -31.94 1.17 41.09
N LEU A 5 -32.84 1.54 40.15
CA LEU A 5 -32.85 0.97 38.80
C LEU A 5 -31.73 1.51 37.90
N PHE A 6 -31.27 2.75 38.13
CA PHE A 6 -30.22 3.37 37.32
C PHE A 6 -28.81 2.81 37.63
N ALA A 7 -28.56 2.42 38.88
CA ALA A 7 -27.30 1.80 39.29
C ALA A 7 -27.14 0.37 38.74
N CYS A 8 -28.22 -0.41 38.64
CA CYS A 8 -28.20 -1.75 38.08
C CYS A 8 -27.91 -1.78 36.56
N MET A 9 -28.43 -0.81 35.76
CA MET A 9 -28.16 -0.75 34.32
C MET A 9 -26.72 -0.37 34.00
N LEU A 10 -26.07 0.47 34.80
CA LEU A 10 -24.67 0.82 34.64
C LEU A 10 -23.71 -0.34 34.98
N PHE A 11 -24.05 -1.15 36.00
CA PHE A 11 -23.26 -2.33 36.36
C PHE A 11 -23.38 -3.45 35.33
N PHE A 12 -24.54 -3.68 34.71
CA PHE A 12 -24.72 -4.68 33.66
C PHE A 12 -23.97 -4.33 32.36
N SER A 13 -23.89 -3.05 32.00
CA SER A 13 -23.14 -2.61 30.81
C SER A 13 -21.63 -2.67 30.99
N ALA A 14 -21.12 -2.37 32.19
CA ALA A 14 -19.68 -2.44 32.48
C ALA A 14 -19.14 -3.88 32.53
N THR A 15 -19.89 -4.80 33.11
CA THR A 15 -19.51 -6.23 33.14
C THR A 15 -19.55 -6.88 31.76
N GLY A 16 -20.53 -6.56 30.93
CA GLY A 16 -20.61 -7.04 29.56
C GLY A 16 -19.47 -6.54 28.66
N PHE A 17 -19.05 -5.30 28.83
CA PHE A 17 -17.91 -4.72 28.10
C PHE A 17 -16.58 -5.37 28.52
N ALA A 18 -16.31 -5.52 29.82
CA ALA A 18 -15.11 -6.18 30.32
C ALA A 18 -15.02 -7.64 29.83
N GLN A 19 -16.12 -8.37 29.87
CA GLN A 19 -16.18 -9.75 29.38
C GLN A 19 -15.92 -9.84 27.86
N GLN A 20 -16.37 -8.87 27.07
CA GLN A 20 -16.09 -8.80 25.62
C GLN A 20 -14.60 -8.53 25.35
N VAL A 21 -13.98 -7.61 26.08
CA VAL A 21 -12.54 -7.32 25.98
C VAL A 21 -11.73 -8.58 26.26
N ASP A 22 -12.01 -9.28 27.36
CA ASP A 22 -11.33 -10.51 27.76
C ASP A 22 -11.44 -11.61 26.70
N ALA A 23 -12.61 -11.78 26.09
CA ALA A 23 -12.84 -12.77 25.05
C ALA A 23 -11.98 -12.48 23.80
N VAL A 24 -11.91 -11.22 23.35
CA VAL A 24 -11.11 -10.83 22.18
C VAL A 24 -9.61 -10.97 22.49
N VAL A 25 -9.15 -10.56 23.68
CA VAL A 25 -7.75 -10.77 24.13
C VAL A 25 -7.38 -12.23 24.12
N SER A 26 -8.26 -13.10 24.67
CA SER A 26 -8.04 -14.55 24.69
C SER A 26 -7.92 -15.14 23.30
N GLN A 27 -8.80 -14.72 22.37
CA GLN A 27 -8.72 -15.14 20.97
C GLN A 27 -7.44 -14.64 20.28
N ALA A 28 -7.04 -13.37 20.48
CA ALA A 28 -5.80 -12.83 19.90
C ALA A 28 -4.58 -13.63 20.37
N ARG A 29 -4.52 -13.99 21.64
CA ARG A 29 -3.46 -14.85 22.19
C ARG A 29 -3.47 -16.24 21.57
N ALA A 30 -4.66 -16.87 21.43
CA ALA A 30 -4.80 -18.19 20.82
C ALA A 30 -4.37 -18.21 19.34
N GLN A 31 -4.51 -17.09 18.62
CA GLN A 31 -4.14 -16.98 17.21
C GLN A 31 -2.64 -16.70 16.97
N LYS A 32 -1.83 -16.43 17.98
CA LYS A 32 -0.41 -16.09 17.81
C LYS A 32 0.40 -17.19 17.12
N ALA A 33 0.37 -18.41 17.61
CA ALA A 33 1.10 -19.52 17.00
C ALA A 33 0.53 -19.90 15.63
N PRO A 34 -0.80 -20.04 15.42
CA PRO A 34 -1.38 -20.27 14.09
C PRO A 34 -1.02 -19.18 13.07
N LEU A 35 -0.89 -17.92 13.48
CA LEU A 35 -0.47 -16.84 12.58
C LEU A 35 0.98 -17.01 12.12
N LEU A 36 1.88 -17.42 13.00
CA LEU A 36 3.28 -17.72 12.63
C LEU A 36 3.36 -18.89 11.63
N ASP A 37 2.53 -19.92 11.79
CA ASP A 37 2.43 -21.02 10.82
C ASP A 37 1.90 -20.51 9.48
N THR A 38 0.93 -19.61 9.50
CA THR A 38 0.42 -18.96 8.28
C THR A 38 1.50 -18.13 7.59
N LEU A 39 2.29 -17.37 8.33
CA LEU A 39 3.42 -16.61 7.77
C LEU A 39 4.45 -17.53 7.14
N LYS A 40 4.79 -18.64 7.79
CA LYS A 40 5.70 -19.64 7.24
C LYS A 40 5.21 -20.17 5.89
N ASP A 41 3.91 -20.51 5.79
CA ASP A 41 3.35 -21.03 4.54
C ASP A 41 3.36 -19.97 3.42
N LEU A 42 2.99 -18.72 3.74
CA LEU A 42 2.98 -17.62 2.76
C LEU A 42 4.41 -17.27 2.30
N VAL A 43 5.37 -17.19 3.23
CA VAL A 43 6.78 -16.89 2.90
C VAL A 43 7.42 -18.01 2.10
N SER A 44 6.98 -19.26 2.27
CA SER A 44 7.49 -20.42 1.52
C SER A 44 7.11 -20.41 0.03
N ILE A 45 6.30 -19.45 -0.40
CA ILE A 45 5.95 -19.24 -1.82
C ILE A 45 6.59 -17.94 -2.30
N GLU A 46 7.50 -18.01 -3.27
CA GLU A 46 8.00 -16.85 -3.99
C GLU A 46 6.87 -16.27 -4.83
N SER A 47 6.64 -14.96 -4.69
CA SER A 47 5.51 -14.25 -5.31
C SER A 47 5.94 -12.88 -5.86
N GLY A 48 7.09 -12.84 -6.54
CA GLY A 48 7.52 -11.61 -7.21
C GLY A 48 6.45 -11.13 -8.21
N SER A 49 6.24 -9.82 -8.32
CA SER A 49 5.14 -9.22 -9.13
C SER A 49 5.13 -9.66 -10.60
N ARG A 50 6.26 -10.15 -11.12
CA ARG A 50 6.39 -10.67 -12.49
C ARG A 50 6.42 -12.21 -12.56
N ASP A 51 6.34 -12.90 -11.42
CA ASP A 51 6.28 -14.35 -11.31
C ASP A 51 4.82 -14.84 -11.27
N LEU A 52 4.18 -14.91 -12.44
CA LEU A 52 2.76 -15.31 -12.56
C LEU A 52 2.47 -16.70 -11.97
N GLU A 53 3.42 -17.63 -12.02
CA GLU A 53 3.26 -18.97 -11.44
C GLU A 53 3.30 -18.93 -9.91
N GLY A 54 4.24 -18.17 -9.33
CA GLY A 54 4.31 -17.94 -7.89
C GLY A 54 3.09 -17.20 -7.36
N LEU A 55 2.65 -16.15 -8.06
CA LEU A 55 1.44 -15.41 -7.74
C LEU A 55 0.18 -16.28 -7.79
N GLU A 56 0.08 -17.17 -8.78
CA GLU A 56 -1.04 -18.10 -8.87
C GLU A 56 -1.06 -19.07 -7.67
N ARG A 57 0.09 -19.63 -7.28
CA ARG A 57 0.20 -20.56 -6.14
C ARG A 57 -0.20 -19.87 -4.82
N ILE A 58 0.29 -18.66 -4.56
CA ILE A 58 -0.05 -17.94 -3.33
C ILE A 58 -1.51 -17.49 -3.33
N ALA A 59 -2.05 -17.05 -4.48
CA ALA A 59 -3.46 -16.69 -4.64
C ALA A 59 -4.38 -17.87 -4.31
N GLN A 60 -4.07 -19.07 -4.80
CA GLN A 60 -4.84 -20.28 -4.48
C GLN A 60 -4.76 -20.67 -3.01
N LEU A 61 -3.58 -20.55 -2.37
CA LEU A 61 -3.43 -20.78 -0.92
C LEU A 61 -4.33 -19.82 -0.13
N ILE A 62 -4.28 -18.52 -0.44
CA ILE A 62 -5.07 -17.49 0.23
C ILE A 62 -6.57 -17.75 0.02
N ALA A 63 -6.99 -18.00 -1.23
CA ALA A 63 -8.37 -18.32 -1.57
C ALA A 63 -8.89 -19.55 -0.82
N GLY A 64 -8.09 -20.61 -0.73
CA GLY A 64 -8.41 -21.80 0.04
C GLY A 64 -8.64 -21.52 1.52
N ARG A 65 -7.78 -20.70 2.14
CA ARG A 65 -7.90 -20.28 3.54
C ARG A 65 -9.15 -19.41 3.78
N LEU A 66 -9.39 -18.41 2.92
CA LEU A 66 -10.60 -17.58 3.01
C LEU A 66 -11.88 -18.40 2.85
N LYS A 67 -11.87 -19.40 1.95
CA LYS A 67 -12.99 -20.33 1.78
C LYS A 67 -13.20 -21.19 3.03
N SER A 68 -12.16 -21.71 3.66
CA SER A 68 -12.26 -22.48 4.90
C SER A 68 -12.81 -21.68 6.08
N LEU A 69 -12.63 -20.36 6.05
CA LEU A 69 -13.23 -19.40 6.99
C LEU A 69 -14.68 -19.07 6.67
N GLY A 70 -15.27 -19.63 5.60
CA GLY A 70 -16.67 -19.44 5.23
C GLY A 70 -16.94 -18.26 4.29
N GLY A 71 -15.89 -17.70 3.66
CA GLY A 71 -16.05 -16.66 2.63
C GLY A 71 -16.58 -17.20 1.31
N GLU A 72 -17.38 -16.40 0.63
CA GLU A 72 -17.65 -16.55 -0.81
C GLU A 72 -16.43 -16.03 -1.56
N VAL A 73 -15.63 -16.92 -2.14
CA VAL A 73 -14.31 -16.61 -2.68
C VAL A 73 -14.28 -16.69 -4.20
N GLU A 74 -13.62 -15.73 -4.83
CA GLU A 74 -13.28 -15.75 -6.25
C GLU A 74 -11.82 -15.32 -6.47
N LEU A 75 -11.18 -15.85 -7.51
CA LEU A 75 -9.94 -15.34 -8.06
C LEU A 75 -10.29 -14.41 -9.23
N VAL A 76 -10.06 -13.11 -9.02
CA VAL A 76 -10.47 -12.06 -9.96
C VAL A 76 -9.35 -11.81 -10.96
N GLU A 77 -9.67 -11.96 -12.26
CA GLU A 77 -8.78 -11.55 -13.34
C GLU A 77 -8.71 -10.01 -13.43
N PRO A 78 -7.54 -9.43 -13.63
CA PRO A 78 -7.43 -8.01 -13.98
C PRO A 78 -8.10 -7.72 -15.31
N ALA A 79 -9.13 -6.87 -15.32
CA ALA A 79 -9.90 -6.59 -16.54
C ALA A 79 -9.20 -5.61 -17.49
N ASP A 80 -8.73 -4.47 -16.93
CA ASP A 80 -8.10 -3.39 -17.69
C ASP A 80 -6.79 -3.00 -17.03
N LEU A 81 -5.66 -3.24 -17.71
CA LEU A 81 -4.36 -2.82 -17.21
C LEU A 81 -4.12 -1.34 -17.49
N TYR A 82 -3.90 -0.58 -16.43
CA TYR A 82 -3.42 0.79 -16.56
C TYR A 82 -1.99 0.77 -17.12
N LYS A 83 -1.78 1.36 -18.29
CA LYS A 83 -0.49 1.32 -18.98
C LYS A 83 0.44 2.40 -18.45
N MET A 84 1.54 1.95 -17.88
CA MET A 84 2.73 2.70 -17.49
C MET A 84 3.92 2.18 -18.31
N GLU A 85 5.04 2.87 -18.29
CA GLU A 85 6.23 2.49 -19.07
C GLU A 85 6.68 1.04 -18.79
N ASP A 86 6.62 0.63 -17.51
CA ASP A 86 7.09 -0.66 -17.02
C ASP A 86 5.96 -1.66 -16.73
N THR A 87 4.69 -1.34 -17.05
CA THR A 87 3.56 -2.25 -16.87
C THR A 87 3.77 -3.52 -17.72
N PRO A 88 3.80 -4.71 -17.10
CA PRO A 88 3.90 -5.95 -17.84
C PRO A 88 2.61 -6.20 -18.66
N GLU A 89 2.69 -7.11 -19.64
CA GLU A 89 1.51 -7.50 -20.42
C GLU A 89 0.43 -8.20 -19.58
N ARG A 90 0.85 -8.88 -18.51
CA ARG A 90 -0.02 -9.60 -17.59
C ARG A 90 0.44 -9.38 -16.14
N VAL A 91 -0.52 -9.32 -15.23
CA VAL A 91 -0.31 -9.34 -13.77
C VAL A 91 -1.08 -10.49 -13.15
N GLY A 92 -0.78 -10.83 -11.89
CA GLY A 92 -1.42 -11.93 -11.19
C GLY A 92 -2.89 -11.69 -10.90
N ARG A 93 -3.65 -12.77 -10.64
CA ARG A 93 -5.05 -12.71 -10.20
C ARG A 93 -5.13 -12.26 -8.75
N MET A 94 -6.20 -11.54 -8.43
CA MET A 94 -6.51 -11.10 -7.07
C MET A 94 -7.38 -12.14 -6.35
N ALA A 95 -7.15 -12.36 -5.05
CA ALA A 95 -8.05 -13.16 -4.22
C ALA A 95 -9.06 -12.22 -3.55
N ARG A 96 -10.36 -12.40 -3.88
CA ARG A 96 -11.46 -11.68 -3.24
C ARG A 96 -12.34 -12.63 -2.45
N ALA A 97 -12.71 -12.26 -1.23
CA ALA A 97 -13.68 -13.00 -0.44
C ALA A 97 -14.73 -12.05 0.15
N THR A 98 -15.97 -12.53 0.24
CA THR A 98 -17.07 -11.80 0.88
C THR A 98 -17.68 -12.67 1.98
N PHE A 99 -17.72 -12.10 3.19
CA PHE A 99 -18.37 -12.69 4.35
C PHE A 99 -19.67 -11.92 4.62
N LYS A 100 -20.81 -12.61 4.61
CA LYS A 100 -22.13 -12.03 4.88
C LYS A 100 -22.43 -12.10 6.36
N GLY A 101 -22.90 -11.00 6.92
CA GLY A 101 -23.35 -10.89 8.31
C GLY A 101 -24.83 -10.51 8.40
N ASN A 102 -25.25 -10.08 9.59
CA ASN A 102 -26.63 -9.74 9.92
C ASN A 102 -26.86 -8.22 10.07
N GLY A 103 -25.78 -7.44 10.02
CA GLY A 103 -25.82 -5.97 10.15
C GLY A 103 -25.96 -5.26 8.80
N THR A 104 -25.57 -3.98 8.79
CA THR A 104 -25.71 -3.13 7.59
C THR A 104 -24.37 -2.60 7.06
N LYS A 105 -23.37 -2.48 7.90
CA LYS A 105 -22.07 -1.89 7.54
C LYS A 105 -21.26 -2.80 6.61
N ARG A 106 -20.68 -2.20 5.60
CA ARG A 106 -19.78 -2.84 4.65
C ARG A 106 -18.35 -2.44 4.96
N ILE A 107 -17.49 -3.39 5.26
CA ILE A 107 -16.11 -3.15 5.67
C ILE A 107 -15.18 -3.84 4.68
N LEU A 108 -14.17 -3.11 4.18
CA LEU A 108 -13.18 -3.61 3.24
C LEU A 108 -11.83 -3.79 3.96
N LEU A 109 -11.22 -4.95 3.80
CA LEU A 109 -9.86 -5.27 4.24
C LEU A 109 -9.00 -5.49 3.01
N ILE A 110 -7.86 -4.80 2.91
CA ILE A 110 -6.95 -4.92 1.77
C ILE A 110 -5.51 -5.20 2.21
N ALA A 111 -4.81 -6.01 1.41
CA ALA A 111 -3.39 -6.33 1.49
C ALA A 111 -2.93 -6.79 0.11
N HIS A 112 -1.62 -6.98 -0.10
CA HIS A 112 -1.10 -7.52 -1.34
C HIS A 112 -0.21 -8.76 -1.15
N MET A 113 -0.15 -9.60 -2.18
CA MET A 113 0.59 -10.86 -2.12
C MET A 113 1.87 -10.85 -2.95
N ASP A 114 2.02 -9.87 -3.84
CA ASP A 114 3.22 -9.73 -4.64
C ASP A 114 4.36 -9.10 -3.84
N THR A 115 5.58 -9.29 -4.33
CA THR A 115 6.81 -8.78 -3.71
C THR A 115 7.76 -8.27 -4.79
N VAL A 116 8.73 -7.45 -4.42
CA VAL A 116 9.80 -6.98 -5.32
C VAL A 116 10.83 -8.07 -5.67
N TYR A 117 10.80 -9.20 -4.98
CA TYR A 117 11.88 -10.20 -5.07
C TYR A 117 11.74 -11.10 -6.29
N PRO A 118 12.82 -11.26 -7.10
CA PRO A 118 12.84 -12.23 -8.17
C PRO A 118 12.90 -13.67 -7.61
N ARG A 119 12.46 -14.63 -8.42
CA ARG A 119 12.50 -16.06 -8.10
C ARG A 119 13.93 -16.55 -7.81
N GLY A 120 14.07 -17.44 -6.85
CA GLY A 120 15.35 -18.10 -6.47
C GLY A 120 16.01 -17.51 -5.24
N LEU A 121 15.42 -16.48 -4.60
CA LEU A 121 15.95 -15.88 -3.37
C LEU A 121 15.50 -16.58 -2.10
N LEU A 122 14.40 -17.29 -2.12
CA LEU A 122 13.85 -18.00 -0.95
C LEU A 122 14.86 -18.96 -0.32
N ALA A 123 15.69 -19.64 -1.13
CA ALA A 123 16.72 -20.57 -0.63
C ALA A 123 17.79 -19.86 0.21
N LYS A 124 18.02 -18.56 -0.02
CA LYS A 124 18.99 -17.75 0.75
C LYS A 124 18.39 -17.16 1.99
N GLN A 125 17.08 -16.88 1.98
CA GLN A 125 16.35 -16.28 3.09
C GLN A 125 15.03 -17.01 3.36
N PRO A 126 15.10 -18.27 3.85
CA PRO A 126 13.90 -19.03 4.23
C PRO A 126 13.25 -18.40 5.48
N PHE A 127 11.96 -18.73 5.70
CA PHE A 127 11.30 -18.37 6.93
C PHE A 127 12.06 -18.91 8.15
N ARG A 128 12.31 -18.03 9.12
CA ARG A 128 12.88 -18.41 10.42
C ARG A 128 12.36 -17.49 11.53
N VAL A 129 12.30 -18.01 12.72
CA VAL A 129 12.02 -17.24 13.94
C VAL A 129 13.29 -17.20 14.78
N ASP A 130 13.70 -16.01 15.19
CA ASP A 130 14.85 -15.79 16.08
C ASP A 130 14.46 -14.76 17.15
N GLY A 131 14.36 -15.22 18.37
CA GLY A 131 13.90 -14.42 19.50
C GLY A 131 12.49 -13.85 19.27
N ASP A 132 12.40 -12.54 19.20
CA ASP A 132 11.15 -11.79 19.01
C ASP A 132 10.88 -11.42 17.56
N ARG A 133 11.66 -11.93 16.59
CA ARG A 133 11.56 -11.62 15.16
C ARG A 133 11.26 -12.87 14.33
N ALA A 134 10.36 -12.70 13.38
CA ALA A 134 10.15 -13.66 12.32
C ALA A 134 10.64 -13.04 11.00
N TYR A 135 11.55 -13.75 10.32
CA TYR A 135 12.22 -13.32 9.09
C TYR A 135 11.71 -14.07 7.88
N GLY A 136 11.77 -13.44 6.71
CA GLY A 136 11.47 -14.06 5.43
C GLY A 136 11.23 -13.03 4.33
N LEU A 137 11.33 -13.44 3.07
CA LEU A 137 11.10 -12.56 1.92
C LEU A 137 9.63 -12.18 1.79
N GLY A 138 9.36 -10.87 1.73
CA GLY A 138 8.00 -10.33 1.67
C GLY A 138 7.23 -10.52 2.97
N ILE A 139 7.90 -10.85 4.09
CA ILE A 139 7.22 -11.07 5.35
C ILE A 139 6.65 -9.79 5.93
N SER A 140 7.37 -8.66 5.78
CA SER A 140 6.93 -7.33 6.19
C SER A 140 6.06 -6.68 5.11
N ASP A 141 6.33 -6.96 3.83
CA ASP A 141 5.74 -6.32 2.67
C ASP A 141 5.21 -7.35 1.66
N ASP A 142 3.95 -7.85 1.71
CA ASP A 142 2.92 -7.58 2.74
C ASP A 142 2.27 -8.91 3.21
N LYS A 143 3.04 -10.02 3.23
CA LYS A 143 2.52 -11.35 3.64
C LYS A 143 2.00 -11.35 5.08
N GLN A 144 2.55 -10.49 5.94
CA GLN A 144 2.05 -10.32 7.30
C GLN A 144 0.65 -9.70 7.34
N GLY A 145 0.34 -8.75 6.47
CA GLY A 145 -0.99 -8.16 6.36
C GLY A 145 -2.03 -9.20 5.97
N ILE A 146 -1.70 -10.07 5.03
CA ILE A 146 -2.55 -11.21 4.66
C ILE A 146 -2.79 -12.12 5.88
N ALA A 147 -1.74 -12.46 6.63
CA ALA A 147 -1.86 -13.30 7.82
C ALA A 147 -2.74 -12.63 8.89
N VAL A 148 -2.57 -11.32 9.15
CA VAL A 148 -3.41 -10.58 10.11
C VAL A 148 -4.87 -10.58 9.66
N ILE A 149 -5.17 -10.35 8.37
CA ILE A 149 -6.55 -10.42 7.84
C ILE A 149 -7.16 -11.81 8.07
N LEU A 150 -6.47 -12.88 7.68
CA LEU A 150 -6.95 -14.25 7.83
C LEU A 150 -7.28 -14.59 9.30
N HIS A 151 -6.38 -14.24 10.22
CA HIS A 151 -6.54 -14.52 11.65
C HIS A 151 -7.55 -13.57 12.32
N THR A 152 -7.71 -12.33 11.85
CA THR A 152 -8.81 -11.44 12.27
C THR A 152 -10.16 -12.04 11.89
N VAL A 153 -10.33 -12.53 10.66
CA VAL A 153 -11.57 -13.21 10.24
C VAL A 153 -11.81 -14.48 11.07
N ALA A 154 -10.76 -15.27 11.34
CA ALA A 154 -10.85 -16.46 12.19
C ALA A 154 -11.32 -16.12 13.61
N MET A 155 -10.81 -15.03 14.20
CA MET A 155 -11.23 -14.54 15.52
C MET A 155 -12.70 -14.10 15.53
N LEU A 156 -13.13 -13.31 14.54
CA LEU A 156 -14.53 -12.88 14.43
C LEU A 156 -15.47 -14.08 14.34
N ARG A 157 -15.07 -15.10 13.58
CA ARG A 157 -15.82 -16.36 13.47
C ARG A 157 -15.87 -17.13 14.79
N ALA A 158 -14.74 -17.28 15.49
CA ALA A 158 -14.66 -17.95 16.77
C ALA A 158 -15.47 -17.25 17.87
N LEU A 159 -15.62 -15.94 17.77
CA LEU A 159 -16.48 -15.10 18.61
C LEU A 159 -17.94 -15.06 18.13
N GLU A 160 -18.29 -15.81 17.09
CA GLU A 160 -19.62 -15.82 16.46
C GLU A 160 -20.11 -14.42 16.05
N PHE A 161 -19.17 -13.49 15.82
CA PHE A 161 -19.48 -12.11 15.49
C PHE A 161 -19.92 -11.96 14.03
N ARG A 162 -21.13 -11.46 13.80
CA ARG A 162 -21.75 -11.28 12.48
C ARG A 162 -22.52 -9.94 12.34
N ASP A 163 -22.26 -8.96 13.20
CA ASP A 163 -23.04 -7.71 13.22
C ASP A 163 -22.71 -6.76 12.04
N TYR A 164 -21.79 -7.12 11.16
CA TYR A 164 -21.56 -6.44 9.88
C TYR A 164 -22.58 -6.89 8.81
N GLY A 165 -22.82 -6.05 7.80
CA GLY A 165 -23.59 -6.44 6.60
C GLY A 165 -22.71 -7.28 5.68
N THR A 166 -21.55 -6.75 5.28
CA THR A 166 -20.51 -7.49 4.55
C THR A 166 -19.12 -7.14 5.08
N LEU A 167 -18.28 -8.17 5.19
CA LEU A 167 -16.85 -8.02 5.35
C LEU A 167 -16.18 -8.51 4.06
N THR A 168 -15.57 -7.62 3.30
CA THR A 168 -14.90 -7.93 2.04
C THR A 168 -13.39 -7.95 2.26
N VAL A 169 -12.73 -8.98 1.79
CA VAL A 169 -11.27 -9.08 1.74
C VAL A 169 -10.84 -9.02 0.28
N LEU A 170 -9.88 -8.17 -0.04
CA LEU A 170 -9.21 -8.13 -1.34
C LEU A 170 -7.71 -8.22 -1.14
N ILE A 171 -7.08 -9.25 -1.70
CA ILE A 171 -5.63 -9.42 -1.73
C ILE A 171 -5.21 -9.35 -3.20
N ASN A 172 -4.55 -8.27 -3.58
CA ASN A 172 -4.09 -8.08 -4.96
C ASN A 172 -2.66 -8.61 -5.18
N ALA A 173 -2.21 -8.59 -6.44
CA ALA A 173 -1.00 -9.25 -6.89
C ALA A 173 -0.09 -8.34 -7.73
N ASP A 174 -0.24 -7.01 -7.59
CA ASP A 174 0.44 -6.03 -8.43
C ASP A 174 0.69 -4.68 -7.73
N GLU A 175 0.70 -4.68 -6.38
CA GLU A 175 0.96 -3.48 -5.58
C GLU A 175 2.32 -2.89 -5.92
N GLU A 176 3.35 -3.71 -5.96
CA GLU A 176 4.74 -3.32 -6.21
C GLU A 176 4.98 -2.75 -7.62
N LEU A 177 4.03 -2.98 -8.52
CA LEU A 177 3.99 -2.39 -9.86
C LEU A 177 3.09 -1.14 -9.93
N SER A 178 2.71 -0.58 -8.79
CA SER A 178 1.73 0.52 -8.67
C SER A 178 0.32 0.13 -9.11
N SER A 179 -0.06 -1.11 -8.87
CA SER A 179 -1.43 -1.65 -8.97
C SER A 179 -2.09 -1.45 -10.35
N PRO A 180 -1.41 -1.77 -11.46
CA PRO A 180 -1.97 -1.51 -12.80
C PRO A 180 -3.26 -2.28 -13.06
N GLY A 181 -3.41 -3.49 -12.54
CA GLY A 181 -4.59 -4.33 -12.73
C GLY A 181 -5.63 -4.21 -11.63
N SER A 182 -5.21 -3.89 -10.40
CA SER A 182 -6.08 -3.85 -9.21
C SER A 182 -6.67 -2.47 -8.92
N ARG A 183 -6.06 -1.35 -9.38
CA ARG A 183 -6.45 0.02 -9.01
C ARG A 183 -7.92 0.35 -9.25
N SER A 184 -8.50 -0.12 -10.36
CA SER A 184 -9.90 0.13 -10.69
C SER A 184 -10.85 -0.58 -9.72
N LEU A 185 -10.52 -1.83 -9.34
CA LEU A 185 -11.28 -2.61 -8.38
C LEU A 185 -11.15 -2.03 -6.96
N LEU A 186 -9.95 -1.66 -6.53
CA LEU A 186 -9.69 -0.98 -5.26
C LEU A 186 -10.51 0.31 -5.13
N THR A 187 -10.49 1.15 -6.18
CA THR A 187 -11.25 2.42 -6.20
C THR A 187 -12.77 2.17 -6.13
N ARG A 188 -13.27 1.16 -6.84
CA ARG A 188 -14.69 0.80 -6.82
C ARG A 188 -15.09 0.27 -5.44
N LEU A 189 -14.36 -0.69 -4.91
CA LEU A 189 -14.68 -1.27 -3.59
C LEU A 189 -14.59 -0.24 -2.47
N GLY A 190 -13.56 0.65 -2.49
CA GLY A 190 -13.46 1.73 -1.51
C GLY A 190 -14.68 2.66 -1.53
N GLY A 191 -15.24 2.94 -2.73
CA GLY A 191 -16.48 3.71 -2.87
C GLY A 191 -17.74 2.97 -2.43
N GLU A 192 -17.74 1.65 -2.47
CA GLU A 192 -18.87 0.79 -2.12
C GLU A 192 -18.93 0.43 -0.62
N HIS A 193 -17.87 0.67 0.16
CA HIS A 193 -17.75 0.26 1.56
C HIS A 193 -17.77 1.46 2.51
N ASP A 194 -18.25 1.23 3.74
CA ASP A 194 -18.37 2.25 4.80
C ASP A 194 -17.04 2.54 5.50
N ALA A 195 -16.08 1.61 5.41
CA ALA A 195 -14.72 1.77 5.91
C ALA A 195 -13.75 0.84 5.17
N THR A 196 -12.49 1.27 5.03
CA THR A 196 -11.41 0.45 4.49
C THR A 196 -10.24 0.42 5.48
N LEU A 197 -9.78 -0.79 5.81
CA LEU A 197 -8.57 -1.05 6.58
C LEU A 197 -7.54 -1.69 5.65
N SER A 198 -6.37 -1.05 5.54
CA SER A 198 -5.25 -1.58 4.77
C SER A 198 -4.16 -2.10 5.70
N PHE A 199 -3.60 -3.26 5.37
CA PHE A 199 -2.82 -4.06 6.32
C PHE A 199 -1.32 -4.06 6.06
N GLU A 200 -0.81 -3.04 5.40
CA GLU A 200 0.63 -2.80 5.34
C GLU A 200 1.29 -2.81 6.73
N ALA A 201 2.59 -3.12 6.77
CA ALA A 201 3.32 -3.18 8.03
C ALA A 201 3.37 -1.83 8.75
N SER A 202 3.22 -1.89 10.05
CA SER A 202 3.52 -0.78 10.96
C SER A 202 5.03 -0.67 11.20
N ARG A 203 5.47 0.40 11.86
CA ARG A 203 6.89 0.64 12.13
C ARG A 203 7.38 -0.13 13.36
N VAL A 204 8.67 -0.54 13.34
CA VAL A 204 9.29 -1.24 14.46
C VAL A 204 9.55 -0.33 15.67
N GLU A 205 9.77 0.97 15.43
CA GLU A 205 10.06 1.95 16.48
C GLU A 205 8.83 2.26 17.33
N SER A 206 7.64 2.22 16.71
CA SER A 206 6.38 2.50 17.40
C SER A 206 5.20 1.85 16.69
N ASP A 207 4.18 1.46 17.45
CA ASP A 207 2.91 1.04 16.84
C ASP A 207 2.24 2.23 16.17
N LYS A 208 2.10 2.17 14.84
CA LYS A 208 1.51 3.23 14.02
C LYS A 208 0.37 2.73 13.13
N ILE A 209 -0.59 3.62 12.88
CA ILE A 209 -1.48 3.60 11.71
C ILE A 209 -1.28 4.90 10.94
N ALA A 210 -1.50 4.90 9.64
CA ALA A 210 -1.27 6.05 8.79
C ALA A 210 -2.56 6.54 8.14
N LEU A 211 -2.73 7.86 8.14
CA LEU A 211 -3.87 8.56 7.53
C LEU A 211 -3.49 9.21 6.20
N ALA A 212 -2.18 9.28 5.90
CA ALA A 212 -1.66 9.91 4.70
C ALA A 212 -0.43 9.18 4.17
N THR A 213 -0.30 9.10 2.85
CA THR A 213 0.89 8.62 2.13
C THR A 213 1.18 9.51 0.92
N ALA A 214 2.41 9.47 0.41
CA ALA A 214 2.75 10.24 -0.77
C ALA A 214 2.17 9.59 -2.05
N GLY A 215 1.71 10.42 -2.95
CA GLY A 215 1.45 10.03 -4.33
C GLY A 215 2.74 9.96 -5.13
N ILE A 216 2.74 9.11 -6.15
CA ILE A 216 3.90 8.80 -6.98
C ILE A 216 3.59 9.12 -8.43
N ALA A 217 4.47 9.89 -9.08
CA ALA A 217 4.47 10.07 -10.52
C ALA A 217 5.91 10.02 -11.05
N SER A 218 6.06 9.90 -12.35
CA SER A 218 7.32 10.06 -13.05
C SER A 218 7.21 11.08 -14.19
N VAL A 219 8.32 11.73 -14.48
CA VAL A 219 8.50 12.52 -15.69
C VAL A 219 9.58 11.87 -16.53
N ALA A 220 9.28 11.50 -17.75
CA ALA A 220 10.27 11.08 -18.73
C ALA A 220 10.45 12.19 -19.79
N LEU A 221 11.70 12.60 -20.05
CA LEU A 221 12.07 13.45 -21.16
C LEU A 221 12.84 12.63 -22.19
N LYS A 222 12.45 12.76 -23.45
CA LYS A 222 13.18 12.23 -24.62
C LYS A 222 13.55 13.39 -25.53
N VAL A 223 14.83 13.50 -25.81
CA VAL A 223 15.37 14.55 -26.71
C VAL A 223 15.92 13.90 -27.95
N HIS A 224 15.44 14.36 -29.10
CA HIS A 224 15.90 13.94 -30.40
C HIS A 224 16.69 15.08 -31.03
N GLY A 225 17.94 14.81 -31.39
CA GLY A 225 18.85 15.69 -32.07
C GLY A 225 19.30 15.10 -33.40
N LYS A 226 20.56 15.36 -33.78
CA LYS A 226 21.15 14.89 -35.04
C LYS A 226 22.63 14.53 -34.84
N ALA A 227 23.01 13.33 -35.28
CA ALA A 227 24.41 12.91 -35.24
C ALA A 227 25.28 13.66 -36.22
N SER A 228 26.53 13.90 -35.83
CA SER A 228 27.62 14.33 -36.68
C SER A 228 28.97 13.96 -36.06
N HIS A 229 30.07 14.12 -36.83
CA HIS A 229 31.40 13.85 -36.29
C HIS A 229 31.80 15.00 -35.35
N ALA A 230 32.02 14.70 -34.06
CA ALA A 230 32.24 15.73 -33.04
C ALA A 230 33.46 16.62 -33.26
N GLY A 231 34.53 16.10 -33.93
CA GLY A 231 35.74 16.86 -34.23
C GLY A 231 35.78 17.47 -35.65
N ALA A 232 35.17 16.80 -36.66
CA ALA A 232 35.29 17.23 -38.06
C ALA A 232 34.14 18.13 -38.53
N ALA A 233 32.91 17.90 -37.99
CA ALA A 233 31.72 18.60 -38.47
C ALA A 233 30.67 18.78 -37.34
N PRO A 234 31.03 19.27 -36.15
CA PRO A 234 30.09 19.41 -35.04
C PRO A 234 28.89 20.32 -35.38
N GLN A 235 29.07 21.30 -36.24
CA GLN A 235 28.03 22.27 -36.66
C GLN A 235 26.91 21.63 -37.52
N LEU A 236 27.10 20.39 -38.00
CA LEU A 236 26.07 19.66 -38.77
C LEU A 236 25.19 18.82 -37.88
N GLY A 237 25.54 18.72 -36.60
CA GLY A 237 24.81 17.96 -35.59
C GLY A 237 23.91 18.84 -34.73
N VAL A 238 22.95 18.19 -34.02
CA VAL A 238 22.14 18.79 -32.96
C VAL A 238 22.36 17.94 -31.71
N ASN A 239 23.01 18.52 -30.69
CA ASN A 239 23.46 17.77 -29.53
C ASN A 239 22.33 17.53 -28.51
N ALA A 240 21.71 16.36 -28.56
CA ALA A 240 20.63 15.99 -27.65
C ALA A 240 21.03 16.01 -26.16
N LEU A 241 22.31 15.74 -25.86
CA LEU A 241 22.81 15.77 -24.46
C LEU A 241 22.82 17.23 -23.92
N TYR A 242 23.20 18.21 -24.73
CA TYR A 242 23.17 19.61 -24.30
C TYR A 242 21.75 20.07 -24.04
N GLU A 243 20.82 19.76 -24.96
CA GLU A 243 19.42 20.10 -24.79
C GLU A 243 18.84 19.42 -23.55
N LEU A 244 19.06 18.09 -23.33
CA LEU A 244 18.61 17.39 -22.13
C LEU A 244 19.15 18.02 -20.86
N SER A 245 20.44 18.37 -20.84
CA SER A 245 21.08 19.00 -19.68
C SER A 245 20.43 20.36 -19.35
N HIS A 246 20.10 21.14 -20.38
CA HIS A 246 19.35 22.39 -20.21
C HIS A 246 17.96 22.15 -19.63
N GLN A 247 17.23 21.16 -20.14
CA GLN A 247 15.89 20.82 -19.65
C GLN A 247 15.90 20.37 -18.18
N ILE A 248 16.88 19.54 -17.76
CA ILE A 248 17.09 19.13 -16.37
C ILE A 248 17.35 20.37 -15.49
N LEU A 249 18.29 21.23 -15.89
CA LEU A 249 18.69 22.40 -15.10
C LEU A 249 17.55 23.42 -14.92
N GLN A 250 16.74 23.64 -15.95
CA GLN A 250 15.65 24.61 -15.85
C GLN A 250 14.42 24.09 -15.10
N THR A 251 14.35 22.78 -14.81
CA THR A 251 13.25 22.14 -14.05
C THR A 251 13.67 21.69 -12.66
N ARG A 252 14.94 21.86 -12.25
CA ARG A 252 15.52 21.38 -10.99
C ARG A 252 14.90 21.97 -9.73
N ASP A 253 14.28 23.14 -9.83
CA ASP A 253 13.74 23.93 -8.71
C ASP A 253 12.21 23.83 -8.60
N LEU A 254 11.60 22.81 -9.23
CA LEU A 254 10.16 22.59 -9.18
C LEU A 254 9.68 21.92 -7.87
N SER A 255 10.58 21.39 -7.04
CA SER A 255 10.23 20.93 -5.69
C SER A 255 9.75 22.10 -4.83
N ASN A 256 8.71 21.86 -4.01
CA ASN A 256 8.15 22.87 -3.12
C ASN A 256 7.96 22.31 -1.70
N PRO A 257 8.86 22.61 -0.75
CA PRO A 257 8.76 22.12 0.63
C PRO A 257 7.46 22.53 1.34
N ALA A 258 6.88 23.69 0.99
CA ALA A 258 5.64 24.17 1.62
C ALA A 258 4.42 23.30 1.31
N THR A 259 4.41 22.66 0.14
CA THR A 259 3.35 21.72 -0.29
C THR A 259 3.78 20.26 -0.15
N GLY A 260 5.04 19.98 0.22
CA GLY A 260 5.62 18.65 0.25
C GLY A 260 5.89 18.04 -1.13
N LEU A 261 5.74 18.82 -2.21
CA LEU A 261 6.09 18.41 -3.56
C LEU A 261 7.59 18.17 -3.68
N LYS A 262 7.97 17.00 -4.17
CA LYS A 262 9.36 16.65 -4.50
C LYS A 262 9.43 16.22 -5.96
N MET A 263 10.41 16.71 -6.69
CA MET A 263 10.75 16.29 -8.04
C MET A 263 12.26 16.20 -8.16
N ASN A 264 12.77 15.02 -8.51
CA ASN A 264 14.20 14.77 -8.62
C ASN A 264 14.51 13.98 -9.88
N TRP A 265 15.41 14.48 -10.70
CA TRP A 265 15.97 13.74 -11.84
C TRP A 265 16.90 12.65 -11.31
N THR A 266 16.62 11.39 -11.60
CA THR A 266 17.31 10.24 -11.00
C THR A 266 17.99 9.35 -12.02
N LEU A 267 17.54 9.36 -13.26
CA LEU A 267 18.12 8.58 -14.35
C LEU A 267 18.40 9.47 -15.56
N SER A 268 19.50 9.21 -16.28
CA SER A 268 19.77 9.80 -17.57
C SER A 268 20.65 8.89 -18.45
N ARG A 269 20.43 8.97 -19.76
CA ARG A 269 21.23 8.29 -20.79
C ARG A 269 21.42 9.20 -21.98
N ALA A 270 22.63 9.23 -22.56
CA ALA A 270 22.91 9.99 -23.76
C ALA A 270 24.17 9.47 -24.48
N GLY A 271 24.14 9.50 -25.82
CA GLY A 271 25.28 9.17 -26.67
C GLY A 271 25.64 7.68 -26.69
N MET A 272 26.48 7.31 -27.66
CA MET A 272 27.02 5.95 -27.82
C MET A 272 28.53 5.94 -28.03
N SER A 273 29.12 7.05 -28.56
CA SER A 273 30.53 7.14 -28.86
C SER A 273 31.06 8.55 -28.59
N ARG A 274 32.29 8.65 -28.08
CA ARG A 274 32.92 9.91 -27.67
C ARG A 274 33.10 10.91 -28.84
N ASN A 275 33.27 10.44 -30.06
CA ASN A 275 33.53 11.26 -31.23
C ASN A 275 32.28 11.52 -32.10
N VAL A 276 31.07 11.25 -31.55
CA VAL A 276 29.77 11.49 -32.24
C VAL A 276 28.93 12.45 -31.42
N ILE A 277 28.39 13.48 -32.07
CA ILE A 277 27.36 14.34 -31.46
C ILE A 277 26.12 13.46 -31.15
N PRO A 278 25.65 13.39 -29.88
CA PRO A 278 24.54 12.52 -29.49
C PRO A 278 23.24 12.89 -30.22
N PRO A 279 22.65 11.96 -31.01
CA PRO A 279 21.38 12.20 -31.69
C PRO A 279 20.17 11.97 -30.80
N ALA A 280 20.36 11.34 -29.62
CA ALA A 280 19.29 11.06 -28.66
C ALA A 280 19.83 11.16 -27.24
N ALA A 281 18.95 11.61 -26.34
CA ALA A 281 19.17 11.63 -24.91
C ALA A 281 17.84 11.49 -24.19
N GLU A 282 17.84 10.85 -23.00
CA GLU A 282 16.67 10.66 -22.17
C GLU A 282 16.98 10.86 -20.69
N ALA A 283 16.00 11.30 -19.92
CA ALA A 283 16.08 11.36 -18.46
C ALA A 283 14.72 11.04 -17.83
N MET A 284 14.76 10.55 -16.59
CA MET A 284 13.58 10.28 -15.77
C MET A 284 13.69 10.95 -14.40
N ALA A 285 12.60 11.54 -13.95
CA ALA A 285 12.46 12.11 -12.62
C ALA A 285 11.41 11.35 -11.79
N ASP A 286 11.71 11.14 -10.51
CA ASP A 286 10.75 10.76 -9.48
C ASP A 286 9.98 11.99 -9.01
N VAL A 287 8.66 11.88 -8.90
CA VAL A 287 7.77 12.95 -8.42
C VAL A 287 6.93 12.41 -7.25
N ARG A 288 6.92 13.17 -6.14
CA ARG A 288 6.10 12.89 -4.97
C ARG A 288 5.19 14.06 -4.68
N VAL A 289 3.90 13.78 -4.48
CA VAL A 289 2.86 14.78 -4.15
C VAL A 289 2.09 14.36 -2.90
N LEU A 290 1.52 15.34 -2.17
CA LEU A 290 0.71 15.06 -0.99
C LEU A 290 -0.79 15.20 -1.24
N ARG A 291 -1.19 15.76 -2.37
CA ARG A 291 -2.59 15.92 -2.78
C ARG A 291 -2.76 15.52 -4.24
N VAL A 292 -3.89 14.90 -4.56
CA VAL A 292 -4.23 14.50 -5.94
C VAL A 292 -4.23 15.72 -6.88
N ALA A 293 -4.71 16.87 -6.38
CA ALA A 293 -4.74 18.12 -7.15
C ALA A 293 -3.34 18.64 -7.54
N ASP A 294 -2.28 18.27 -6.84
CA ASP A 294 -0.92 18.76 -7.10
C ASP A 294 -0.32 18.14 -8.39
N TYR A 295 -0.85 17.02 -8.89
CA TYR A 295 -0.39 16.40 -10.13
C TYR A 295 -0.54 17.33 -11.35
N ASP A 296 -1.70 17.97 -11.49
CA ASP A 296 -1.95 18.88 -12.63
C ASP A 296 -0.98 20.05 -12.60
N GLY A 297 -0.74 20.61 -11.42
CA GLY A 297 0.16 21.74 -11.23
C GLY A 297 1.61 21.44 -11.64
N ILE A 298 2.16 20.32 -11.15
CA ILE A 298 3.55 19.94 -11.47
C ILE A 298 3.69 19.52 -12.95
N GLU A 299 2.74 18.78 -13.50
CA GLU A 299 2.74 18.41 -14.91
C GLU A 299 2.74 19.65 -15.80
N GLN A 300 1.86 20.63 -15.51
CA GLN A 300 1.78 21.87 -16.25
C GLN A 300 3.07 22.69 -16.12
N ALA A 301 3.66 22.76 -14.93
CA ALA A 301 4.91 23.48 -14.70
C ALA A 301 6.06 22.91 -15.53
N VAL A 302 6.23 21.58 -15.56
CA VAL A 302 7.25 20.93 -16.40
C VAL A 302 6.97 21.22 -17.88
N ARG A 303 5.71 21.02 -18.36
CA ARG A 303 5.33 21.27 -19.77
C ARG A 303 5.59 22.71 -20.22
N GLN A 304 5.43 23.68 -19.34
CA GLN A 304 5.72 25.09 -19.68
C GLN A 304 7.23 25.34 -19.76
N ARG A 305 8.00 24.81 -18.80
CA ARG A 305 9.45 25.07 -18.80
C ARG A 305 10.16 24.41 -19.97
N ILE A 306 9.80 23.19 -20.36
CA ILE A 306 10.46 22.48 -21.47
C ILE A 306 10.21 23.13 -22.86
N LYS A 307 9.27 24.07 -22.99
CA LYS A 307 9.07 24.83 -24.21
C LYS A 307 10.25 25.75 -24.50
N LYS A 308 11.01 26.14 -23.47
CA LYS A 308 12.20 26.98 -23.64
C LYS A 308 13.39 26.05 -23.93
N GLN A 309 13.71 25.90 -25.19
CA GLN A 309 14.81 25.06 -25.68
C GLN A 309 16.13 25.84 -25.76
N LEU A 310 17.23 25.15 -25.51
CA LEU A 310 18.59 25.63 -25.78
C LEU A 310 18.91 25.52 -27.29
N LEU A 311 18.48 24.39 -27.87
CA LEU A 311 18.69 24.09 -29.30
C LEU A 311 17.33 23.97 -29.98
N PRO A 312 16.89 25.01 -30.73
CA PRO A 312 15.56 25.03 -31.37
C PRO A 312 15.31 23.89 -32.37
N GLU A 313 16.38 23.30 -32.92
CA GLU A 313 16.31 22.19 -33.86
C GLU A 313 16.11 20.83 -33.19
N ALA A 314 16.30 20.74 -31.84
CA ALA A 314 16.03 19.52 -31.10
C ALA A 314 14.52 19.34 -30.91
N LYS A 315 14.06 18.08 -30.93
CA LYS A 315 12.69 17.76 -30.55
C LYS A 315 12.68 17.23 -29.10
N VAL A 316 11.94 17.91 -28.22
CA VAL A 316 11.77 17.50 -26.81
C VAL A 316 10.38 16.92 -26.64
N GLU A 317 10.31 15.68 -26.18
CA GLU A 317 9.08 14.97 -25.83
C GLU A 317 9.03 14.73 -24.32
N MET A 318 7.83 14.87 -23.73
CA MET A 318 7.60 14.63 -22.30
C MET A 318 6.42 13.69 -22.11
N VAL A 319 6.65 12.66 -21.29
CA VAL A 319 5.59 11.82 -20.70
C VAL A 319 5.52 12.12 -19.20
N PHE A 320 4.33 12.45 -18.72
CA PHE A 320 4.04 12.53 -17.29
C PHE A 320 3.16 11.35 -16.92
N GLU A 321 3.62 10.52 -16.02
CA GLU A 321 2.96 9.26 -15.65
C GLU A 321 2.54 9.29 -14.20
N ARG A 322 1.22 9.27 -13.94
CA ARG A 322 0.64 9.19 -12.59
C ARG A 322 0.58 7.73 -12.17
N ARG A 323 1.51 7.33 -11.32
CA ARG A 323 1.65 5.93 -10.93
C ARG A 323 0.70 5.56 -9.80
N ARG A 324 0.68 6.34 -8.72
CA ARG A 324 -0.13 6.08 -7.53
C ARG A 324 -0.63 7.39 -6.92
N PRO A 325 -1.93 7.52 -6.57
CA PRO A 325 -2.41 8.72 -5.87
C PRO A 325 -1.83 8.82 -4.46
N PRO A 326 -1.81 9.99 -3.82
CA PRO A 326 -1.60 10.10 -2.39
C PRO A 326 -2.83 9.60 -1.63
N LEU A 327 -2.62 8.99 -0.46
CA LEU A 327 -3.67 8.89 0.54
C LEU A 327 -3.73 10.23 1.28
N GLU A 328 -4.87 10.88 1.26
CA GLU A 328 -5.10 12.16 1.94
C GLU A 328 -5.88 11.93 3.24
N ALA A 329 -5.38 12.48 4.34
CA ALA A 329 -6.07 12.40 5.63
C ALA A 329 -7.46 13.04 5.54
N SER A 330 -8.49 12.31 5.96
CA SER A 330 -9.88 12.79 6.00
C SER A 330 -10.41 12.89 7.42
N PRO A 331 -11.47 13.71 7.68
CA PRO A 331 -12.12 13.73 8.98
C PRO A 331 -12.62 12.35 9.43
N ALA A 332 -13.15 11.54 8.51
CA ALA A 332 -13.60 10.18 8.80
C ALA A 332 -12.44 9.26 9.19
N SER A 333 -11.30 9.34 8.46
CA SER A 333 -10.08 8.59 8.81
C SER A 333 -9.52 9.02 10.16
N ALA A 334 -9.56 10.32 10.49
CA ALA A 334 -9.13 10.85 11.78
C ALA A 334 -10.02 10.35 12.94
N ALA A 335 -11.34 10.32 12.75
CA ALA A 335 -12.28 9.77 13.74
C ALA A 335 -12.01 8.26 13.98
N MET A 336 -11.84 7.47 12.91
CA MET A 336 -11.51 6.05 13.01
C MET A 336 -10.17 5.83 13.73
N ALA A 337 -9.15 6.63 13.41
CA ALA A 337 -7.84 6.54 14.06
C ALA A 337 -7.90 6.88 15.55
N LYS A 338 -8.64 7.91 15.93
CA LYS A 338 -8.88 8.26 17.35
C LYS A 338 -9.56 7.11 18.10
N HIS A 339 -10.52 6.45 17.47
CA HIS A 339 -11.19 5.28 18.05
C HIS A 339 -10.22 4.09 18.17
N ALA A 340 -9.41 3.83 17.15
CA ALA A 340 -8.36 2.81 17.19
C ALA A 340 -7.35 3.05 18.32
N GLN A 341 -6.97 4.30 18.58
CA GLN A 341 -6.13 4.66 19.72
C GLN A 341 -6.79 4.32 21.06
N ALA A 342 -8.10 4.59 21.19
CA ALA A 342 -8.86 4.24 22.40
C ALA A 342 -8.90 2.71 22.62
N ILE A 343 -9.13 1.92 21.55
CA ILE A 343 -9.06 0.45 21.61
C ILE A 343 -7.67 -0.02 22.05
N TYR A 344 -6.61 0.59 21.55
CA TYR A 344 -5.24 0.17 21.90
C TYR A 344 -4.89 0.46 23.35
N LYS A 345 -5.46 1.53 23.92
CA LYS A 345 -5.37 1.86 25.34
C LYS A 345 -6.01 0.81 26.27
N GLU A 346 -7.00 0.04 25.80
CA GLU A 346 -7.57 -1.08 26.54
C GLU A 346 -6.49 -2.13 26.89
N LEU A 347 -5.42 -2.23 26.06
CA LEU A 347 -4.25 -3.09 26.31
C LEU A 347 -3.11 -2.38 27.08
N GLY A 348 -3.33 -1.15 27.55
CA GLY A 348 -2.28 -0.34 28.18
C GLY A 348 -1.18 0.09 27.21
N LYS A 349 -1.46 0.10 25.90
CA LYS A 349 -0.50 0.44 24.84
C LYS A 349 -0.83 1.76 24.15
N ASP A 350 0.19 2.38 23.54
CA ASP A 350 0.05 3.56 22.71
C ASP A 350 0.02 3.19 21.22
N LEU A 351 -0.88 3.86 20.47
CA LEU A 351 -0.97 3.78 19.03
C LEU A 351 -0.79 5.19 18.45
N VAL A 352 0.19 5.36 17.59
CA VAL A 352 0.41 6.62 16.88
C VAL A 352 -0.49 6.66 15.63
N ALA A 353 -1.28 7.71 15.48
CA ALA A 353 -2.02 8.00 14.25
C ALA A 353 -1.26 9.10 13.49
N ASP A 354 -0.64 8.72 12.38
CA ASP A 354 0.22 9.63 11.62
C ASP A 354 -0.55 10.21 10.43
N ALA A 355 -0.78 11.53 10.47
CA ALA A 355 -1.41 12.28 9.39
C ALA A 355 -0.37 12.95 8.46
N VAL A 356 0.91 12.79 8.75
CA VAL A 356 2.01 13.27 7.91
C VAL A 356 2.39 12.18 6.93
N ALA A 357 2.31 12.48 5.64
CA ALA A 357 2.67 11.53 4.59
C ALA A 357 4.15 11.18 4.62
N GLU A 358 4.46 9.91 4.85
CA GLU A 358 5.78 9.35 4.57
C GLU A 358 5.94 9.13 3.05
N GLY A 359 7.19 8.97 2.56
CA GLY A 359 7.51 8.95 1.13
C GLY A 359 6.98 7.74 0.33
N GLY A 360 6.49 6.70 1.00
CA GLY A 360 5.91 5.51 0.35
C GLY A 360 4.49 5.74 -0.17
N GLY A 361 4.08 4.96 -1.15
CA GLY A 361 2.70 4.88 -1.63
C GLY A 361 2.00 3.63 -1.10
N THR A 362 0.68 3.51 -1.27
CA THR A 362 -0.13 2.39 -0.79
C THR A 362 -1.40 2.19 -1.62
N ASP A 363 -1.94 1.01 -1.62
CA ASP A 363 -3.23 0.68 -2.24
C ASP A 363 -4.43 1.33 -1.55
N ALA A 364 -4.31 1.68 -0.27
CA ALA A 364 -5.31 2.48 0.44
C ALA A 364 -5.62 3.80 -0.29
N ALA A 365 -4.63 4.38 -0.98
CA ALA A 365 -4.80 5.60 -1.75
C ALA A 365 -5.77 5.42 -2.93
N PHE A 366 -5.77 4.28 -3.61
CA PHE A 366 -6.77 3.98 -4.64
C PHE A 366 -8.16 3.79 -4.04
N ALA A 367 -8.27 3.08 -2.92
CA ALA A 367 -9.54 2.89 -2.22
C ALA A 367 -10.15 4.23 -1.76
N ALA A 368 -9.32 5.23 -1.43
CA ALA A 368 -9.76 6.55 -0.99
C ALA A 368 -10.26 7.48 -2.11
N LEU A 369 -9.93 7.21 -3.39
CA LEU A 369 -10.19 8.14 -4.50
C LEU A 369 -11.66 8.52 -4.70
N LYS A 370 -12.61 7.63 -4.41
CA LYS A 370 -14.04 7.83 -4.67
C LYS A 370 -14.90 7.68 -3.42
N THR A 371 -14.32 7.86 -2.23
CA THR A 371 -15.08 7.79 -0.99
C THR A 371 -14.79 8.99 -0.10
N LYS A 372 -15.75 9.29 0.79
CA LYS A 372 -15.57 10.18 1.95
C LYS A 372 -15.52 9.39 3.25
N ASN A 373 -15.69 8.07 3.17
CA ASN A 373 -15.62 7.16 4.30
C ASN A 373 -14.17 6.99 4.77
N ALA A 374 -13.99 6.40 5.94
CA ALA A 374 -12.67 6.23 6.52
C ALA A 374 -11.84 5.21 5.72
N VAL A 375 -10.64 5.60 5.34
CA VAL A 375 -9.60 4.73 4.79
C VAL A 375 -8.35 4.95 5.63
N VAL A 376 -7.86 3.91 6.29
CA VAL A 376 -6.70 3.98 7.19
C VAL A 376 -5.74 2.84 6.87
N GLU A 377 -4.46 3.18 6.89
CA GLU A 377 -3.35 2.33 6.49
C GLU A 377 -2.56 1.81 7.69
N ARG A 378 -1.80 0.70 7.52
CA ARG A 378 -0.84 0.11 8.48
C ARG A 378 -1.50 -0.59 9.67
N PHE A 379 -2.55 -1.37 9.42
CA PHE A 379 -3.13 -2.28 10.43
C PHE A 379 -2.33 -3.57 10.61
N GLY A 380 -1.34 -3.82 9.79
CA GLY A 380 -0.47 -4.99 9.88
C GLY A 380 0.47 -5.01 11.08
N LEU A 381 1.31 -6.05 11.16
CA LEU A 381 2.31 -6.22 12.19
C LEU A 381 3.38 -5.13 12.13
N ARG A 382 4.13 -4.98 13.21
CA ARG A 382 5.35 -4.14 13.21
C ARG A 382 6.42 -4.83 12.38
N GLY A 383 6.85 -4.21 11.30
CA GLY A 383 7.78 -4.77 10.33
C GLY A 383 8.93 -3.83 9.97
N PHE A 384 10.02 -4.40 9.46
CA PHE A 384 11.22 -3.71 9.03
C PHE A 384 11.83 -4.40 7.83
N GLY A 385 12.62 -3.66 7.05
CA GLY A 385 13.47 -4.21 5.99
C GLY A 385 12.73 -4.54 4.70
N ALA A 386 11.51 -4.00 4.49
CA ALA A 386 10.82 -4.08 3.19
C ALA A 386 11.80 -3.75 2.04
N HIS A 387 11.77 -4.55 0.98
CA HIS A 387 12.70 -4.49 -0.16
C HIS A 387 14.16 -4.86 0.18
N SER A 388 14.43 -5.41 1.39
CA SER A 388 15.75 -5.91 1.77
C SER A 388 15.83 -7.43 1.64
N THR A 389 16.83 -7.94 0.93
CA THR A 389 17.03 -9.39 0.78
C THR A 389 17.62 -10.06 2.03
N ASP A 390 18.14 -9.30 2.99
CA ASP A 390 18.92 -9.87 4.09
C ASP A 390 18.34 -9.64 5.48
N ASP A 391 17.43 -8.67 5.64
CA ASP A 391 17.04 -8.19 6.97
C ASP A 391 15.53 -7.85 7.07
N GLU A 392 14.69 -8.48 6.26
CA GLU A 392 13.25 -8.28 6.33
C GLU A 392 12.63 -9.14 7.43
N TYR A 393 11.96 -8.51 8.40
CA TYR A 393 11.33 -9.20 9.52
C TYR A 393 10.09 -8.49 10.05
N VAL A 394 9.30 -9.23 10.84
CA VAL A 394 8.21 -8.70 11.67
C VAL A 394 8.44 -9.01 13.14
N LEU A 395 7.93 -8.15 14.02
CA LEU A 395 8.00 -8.36 15.46
C LEU A 395 6.89 -9.29 15.94
N VAL A 396 7.25 -10.48 16.41
CA VAL A 396 6.34 -11.49 16.97
C VAL A 396 5.47 -10.95 18.13
N PRO A 397 5.98 -10.08 19.03
CA PRO A 397 5.17 -9.47 20.08
C PRO A 397 4.06 -8.52 19.58
N SER A 398 4.11 -8.10 18.31
CA SER A 398 3.04 -7.25 17.73
C SER A 398 1.80 -8.02 17.29
N ILE A 399 1.86 -9.36 17.21
CA ILE A 399 0.76 -10.19 16.71
C ILE A 399 -0.51 -10.01 17.54
N GLU A 400 -0.44 -10.25 18.84
CA GLU A 400 -1.60 -10.19 19.74
C GLU A 400 -2.26 -8.80 19.75
N PRO A 401 -1.51 -7.67 19.94
CA PRO A 401 -2.13 -6.35 19.94
C PRO A 401 -2.71 -5.94 18.58
N ARG A 402 -2.10 -6.36 17.44
CA ARG A 402 -2.62 -6.02 16.11
C ARG A 402 -3.86 -6.82 15.75
N LEU A 403 -3.92 -8.10 16.08
CA LEU A 403 -5.14 -8.89 15.96
C LEU A 403 -6.28 -8.35 16.83
N TYR A 404 -5.96 -7.97 18.08
CA TYR A 404 -6.93 -7.33 18.97
C TYR A 404 -7.48 -6.05 18.35
N LEU A 405 -6.59 -5.13 17.92
CA LEU A 405 -6.96 -3.87 17.32
C LEU A 405 -7.89 -4.05 16.11
N ALA A 406 -7.48 -4.89 15.15
CA ALA A 406 -8.26 -5.12 13.94
C ALA A 406 -9.65 -5.71 14.25
N SER A 407 -9.71 -6.74 15.10
CA SER A 407 -10.97 -7.38 15.48
C SER A 407 -11.91 -6.41 16.21
N ARG A 408 -11.40 -5.68 17.22
CA ARG A 408 -12.19 -4.72 17.98
C ARG A 408 -12.70 -3.57 17.12
N LEU A 409 -11.83 -3.04 16.24
CA LEU A 409 -12.22 -1.95 15.35
C LEU A 409 -13.32 -2.38 14.36
N ILE A 410 -13.21 -3.58 13.77
CA ILE A 410 -14.25 -4.13 12.90
C ILE A 410 -15.56 -4.33 13.68
N MET A 411 -15.51 -4.82 14.91
CA MET A 411 -16.70 -5.00 15.75
C MET A 411 -17.39 -3.65 16.07
N ASP A 412 -16.61 -2.60 16.32
CA ASP A 412 -17.14 -1.29 16.65
C ASP A 412 -17.61 -0.51 15.40
N LEU A 413 -16.95 -0.69 14.25
CA LEU A 413 -17.41 -0.21 12.93
C LEU A 413 -18.77 -0.83 12.58
N ALA A 414 -18.89 -2.15 12.71
CA ALA A 414 -20.11 -2.88 12.42
C ALA A 414 -21.31 -2.40 13.25
N ARG A 415 -21.07 -1.96 14.48
CA ARG A 415 -22.08 -1.46 15.44
C ARG A 415 -22.25 0.05 15.44
N ASP A 416 -21.66 0.75 14.46
CA ASP A 416 -21.73 2.22 14.31
C ASP A 416 -21.28 3.01 15.57
N ARG A 417 -20.22 2.51 16.22
CA ARG A 417 -19.69 3.11 17.47
C ARG A 417 -18.61 4.18 17.23
N ILE A 418 -18.19 4.39 15.99
CA ILE A 418 -17.18 5.38 15.63
C ILE A 418 -17.87 6.69 15.26
N ARG A 419 -17.58 7.77 16.01
CA ARG A 419 -18.20 9.10 15.85
C ARG A 419 -17.13 10.16 15.62
#